data_73ff4ba77b970d82e06f8b7a517734bd
#
_entry.id   73ff4ba77b970d82e06f8b7a517734bd
#
_cell.length_a   1.000
_cell.length_b   1.000
_cell.length_c   1.000
_cell.angle_alpha   90.00
_cell.angle_beta   90.00
_cell.angle_gamma   90.00
#
_symmetry.space_group_name_H-M   'P 1'
#
loop_
_entity.id
_entity.type
_entity.pdbx_description
1 polymer ?
#
loop_
_entity_poly.entity_id
_entity_poly.type
_entity_poly.pdbx_seq_one_letter_code
_entity_poly.pdbx_strand_id
1 'polypeptide(L)'
;MQRMSAIATKTNNYVKILQGTKTTVLDTRKTTPGIRILEKWAVKIGGGQNHRFGLYDMIMLKDNHIDFAGGIEQAITKVKNYLKNNKLNLKVIVEARNLHEVKEIIAIEGIDRIMLDNFTPEETLEALKLIDNKYETESSGGITSKTIRTYAECGVDYISVGALTHSINNMDLSLKAF
;
A
#
# COMPACT_ATOMS: atom_id res chain seq x y z
N MET A 1 -20.44 14.08 5.47
CA MET A 1 -20.85 13.53 4.16
C MET A 1 -19.96 14.05 3.03
N GLN A 2 -19.77 15.34 2.82
CA GLN A 2 -18.99 15.93 1.71
C GLN A 2 -17.61 15.29 1.51
N ARG A 3 -16.81 15.14 2.60
CA ARG A 3 -15.48 14.54 2.53
C ARG A 3 -15.52 13.05 2.19
N MET A 4 -16.37 12.27 2.84
CA MET A 4 -16.48 10.83 2.57
C MET A 4 -16.96 10.55 1.15
N SER A 5 -17.95 11.32 0.66
CA SER A 5 -18.42 11.20 -0.73
C SER A 5 -17.29 11.50 -1.73
N ALA A 6 -16.48 12.52 -1.45
CA ALA A 6 -15.33 12.85 -2.29
C ALA A 6 -14.28 11.72 -2.31
N ILE A 7 -13.96 11.14 -1.15
CA ILE A 7 -13.03 10.01 -1.05
C ILE A 7 -13.57 8.79 -1.79
N ALA A 8 -14.83 8.42 -1.55
CA ALA A 8 -15.46 7.27 -2.20
C ALA A 8 -15.50 7.45 -3.73
N THR A 9 -15.88 8.62 -4.21
CA THR A 9 -15.91 8.94 -5.65
C THR A 9 -14.50 8.89 -6.26
N LYS A 10 -13.52 9.49 -5.60
CA LYS A 10 -12.12 9.44 -6.07
C LYS A 10 -11.62 8.00 -6.11
N THR A 11 -11.87 7.21 -5.07
CA THR A 11 -11.48 5.81 -5.02
C THR A 11 -12.14 5.01 -6.15
N ASN A 12 -13.44 5.22 -6.38
CA ASN A 12 -14.16 4.55 -7.46
C ASN A 12 -13.56 4.87 -8.84
N ASN A 13 -13.10 6.10 -9.05
CA ASN A 13 -12.40 6.46 -10.29
C ASN A 13 -11.11 5.66 -10.48
N TYR A 14 -10.32 5.46 -9.42
CA TYR A 14 -9.13 4.60 -9.48
C TYR A 14 -9.50 3.14 -9.75
N VAL A 15 -10.52 2.62 -9.06
CA VAL A 15 -11.01 1.25 -9.28
C VAL A 15 -11.45 1.04 -10.73
N LYS A 16 -12.17 2.01 -11.33
CA LYS A 16 -12.55 1.96 -12.76
C LYS A 16 -11.35 1.91 -13.70
N ILE A 17 -10.29 2.69 -13.41
CA ILE A 17 -9.05 2.67 -14.20
C ILE A 17 -8.39 1.29 -14.13
N LEU A 18 -8.51 0.60 -13.00
CA LEU A 18 -7.92 -0.73 -12.78
C LEU A 18 -8.75 -1.90 -13.32
N GLN A 19 -9.94 -1.67 -13.86
CA GLN A 19 -10.78 -2.72 -14.42
C GLN A 19 -10.04 -3.54 -15.49
N GLY A 20 -10.19 -4.87 -15.42
CA GLY A 20 -9.49 -5.81 -16.30
C GLY A 20 -8.06 -6.15 -15.90
N THR A 21 -7.56 -5.62 -14.78
CA THR A 21 -6.29 -6.04 -14.13
C THR A 21 -6.60 -6.80 -12.85
N LYS A 22 -5.60 -7.54 -12.31
CA LYS A 22 -5.72 -8.17 -10.98
C LYS A 22 -5.50 -7.20 -9.82
N THR A 23 -5.00 -6.02 -10.11
CA THR A 23 -4.48 -5.06 -9.14
C THR A 23 -5.59 -4.40 -8.33
N THR A 24 -5.39 -4.32 -7.02
CA THR A 24 -6.29 -3.62 -6.10
C THR A 24 -5.65 -2.32 -5.59
N VAL A 25 -6.42 -1.22 -5.60
CA VAL A 25 -5.97 0.05 -5.01
C VAL A 25 -6.16 0.05 -3.49
N LEU A 26 -5.12 0.48 -2.78
CA LEU A 26 -5.10 0.62 -1.32
C LEU A 26 -5.03 2.10 -0.91
N ASP A 27 -5.62 2.40 0.25
CA ASP A 27 -5.32 3.64 0.96
C ASP A 27 -3.96 3.58 1.69
N THR A 28 -3.70 4.58 2.52
CA THR A 28 -2.52 4.64 3.38
C THR A 28 -2.90 5.11 4.79
N ARG A 29 -1.89 5.31 5.66
CA ARG A 29 -2.08 5.97 6.97
C ARG A 29 -2.03 7.51 6.90
N LYS A 30 -1.87 8.09 5.72
CA LYS A 30 -1.88 9.54 5.48
C LYS A 30 -3.31 10.07 5.48
N THR A 31 -3.96 10.01 6.62
CA THR A 31 -5.36 10.43 6.83
C THR A 31 -5.42 11.71 7.65
N THR A 32 -6.55 12.40 7.59
CA THR A 32 -6.85 13.53 8.47
C THR A 32 -6.86 13.08 9.92
N PRO A 33 -6.19 13.80 10.85
CA PRO A 33 -6.21 13.48 12.27
C PRO A 33 -7.65 13.37 12.81
N GLY A 34 -7.88 12.34 13.64
CA GLY A 34 -9.17 12.11 14.31
C GLY A 34 -10.25 11.42 13.48
N ILE A 35 -10.16 11.39 12.13
CA ILE A 35 -11.22 10.82 11.28
C ILE A 35 -10.77 9.68 10.36
N ARG A 36 -9.65 9.02 10.70
CA ARG A 36 -9.11 7.91 9.90
C ARG A 36 -10.13 6.80 9.62
N ILE A 37 -10.93 6.45 10.61
CA ILE A 37 -11.95 5.40 10.47
C ILE A 37 -12.96 5.74 9.37
N LEU A 38 -13.40 7.01 9.30
CA LEU A 38 -14.37 7.48 8.31
C LEU A 38 -13.74 7.54 6.91
N GLU A 39 -12.50 8.01 6.81
CA GLU A 39 -11.81 8.11 5.53
C GLU A 39 -11.50 6.72 4.93
N LYS A 40 -11.01 5.79 5.76
CA LYS A 40 -10.79 4.40 5.33
C LYS A 40 -12.09 3.67 4.98
N TRP A 41 -13.16 3.95 5.70
CA TRP A 41 -14.48 3.41 5.36
C TRP A 41 -14.95 3.95 4.00
N ALA A 42 -14.76 5.24 3.73
CA ALA A 42 -15.09 5.84 2.44
C ALA A 42 -14.29 5.21 1.27
N VAL A 43 -13.02 4.84 1.48
CA VAL A 43 -12.23 4.09 0.49
C VAL A 43 -12.90 2.74 0.16
N LYS A 44 -13.34 1.99 1.17
CA LYS A 44 -14.08 0.72 0.96
C LYS A 44 -15.37 0.93 0.19
N ILE A 45 -16.15 1.97 0.52
CA ILE A 45 -17.39 2.33 -0.19
C ILE A 45 -17.08 2.60 -1.69
N GLY A 46 -15.94 3.22 -1.98
CA GLY A 46 -15.49 3.47 -3.35
C GLY A 46 -14.99 2.23 -4.11
N GLY A 47 -14.92 1.06 -3.45
CA GLY A 47 -14.46 -0.20 -4.04
C GLY A 47 -12.96 -0.46 -3.90
N GLY A 48 -12.21 0.40 -3.22
CA GLY A 48 -10.82 0.16 -2.84
C GLY A 48 -10.71 -0.71 -1.57
N GLN A 49 -9.48 -1.04 -1.19
CA GLN A 49 -9.20 -1.74 0.06
C GLN A 49 -8.37 -0.88 1.01
N ASN A 50 -8.40 -1.23 2.29
CA ASN A 50 -7.60 -0.54 3.29
C ASN A 50 -6.25 -1.22 3.44
N HIS A 51 -5.18 -0.42 3.40
CA HIS A 51 -3.90 -0.78 3.99
C HIS A 51 -4.04 -0.78 5.52
N ARG A 52 -3.00 -1.20 6.26
CA ARG A 52 -3.01 -1.23 7.72
C ARG A 52 -3.63 0.04 8.32
N PHE A 53 -4.42 -0.16 9.37
CA PHE A 53 -5.11 0.94 10.05
C PHE A 53 -4.16 1.71 10.96
N GLY A 54 -3.31 0.98 11.69
CA GLY A 54 -2.39 1.56 12.67
C GLY A 54 -0.97 1.01 12.55
N LEU A 55 -0.30 0.91 13.71
CA LEU A 55 1.01 0.26 13.85
C LEU A 55 0.91 -1.12 14.49
N TYR A 56 -0.30 -1.55 14.79
CA TYR A 56 -0.61 -2.75 15.58
C TYR A 56 -1.25 -3.89 14.76
N ASP A 57 -1.75 -3.60 13.57
CA ASP A 57 -2.52 -4.56 12.76
C ASP A 57 -1.71 -5.14 11.59
N MET A 58 -0.50 -4.61 11.34
CA MET A 58 0.42 -5.12 10.32
C MET A 58 1.80 -4.49 10.52
N ILE A 59 2.85 -5.29 10.42
CA ILE A 59 4.23 -4.79 10.45
C ILE A 59 4.63 -4.31 9.06
N MET A 60 5.29 -3.17 9.00
CA MET A 60 5.90 -2.65 7.78
C MET A 60 7.30 -2.17 8.09
N LEU A 61 8.28 -2.83 7.51
CA LEU A 61 9.66 -2.41 7.52
C LEU A 61 9.89 -1.40 6.41
N LYS A 62 10.28 -0.20 6.79
CA LYS A 62 10.62 0.91 5.90
C LYS A 62 12.13 1.14 5.88
N ASP A 63 12.57 1.97 4.94
CA ASP A 63 13.96 2.40 4.79
C ASP A 63 14.65 2.65 6.13
N ASN A 64 14.12 3.57 6.92
CA ASN A 64 14.67 3.92 8.24
C ASN A 64 14.73 2.72 9.21
N HIS A 65 13.73 1.83 9.19
CA HIS A 65 13.75 0.65 10.05
C HIS A 65 14.88 -0.31 9.65
N ILE A 66 15.11 -0.47 8.35
CA ILE A 66 16.15 -1.31 7.78
C ILE A 66 17.52 -0.73 8.12
N ASP A 67 17.71 0.58 7.89
CA ASP A 67 18.97 1.26 8.15
C ASP A 67 19.35 1.24 9.65
N PHE A 68 18.40 1.54 10.55
CA PHE A 68 18.61 1.44 12.01
C PHE A 68 18.78 0.00 12.52
N ALA A 69 18.28 -0.98 11.82
CA ALA A 69 18.47 -2.38 12.20
C ALA A 69 19.87 -2.90 11.84
N GLY A 70 20.54 -2.26 10.88
CA GLY A 70 21.83 -2.68 10.32
C GLY A 70 21.70 -3.52 9.05
N GLY A 71 20.55 -3.46 8.35
CA GLY A 71 20.27 -4.13 7.09
C GLY A 71 18.96 -4.92 7.09
N ILE A 72 18.60 -5.44 5.92
CA ILE A 72 17.33 -6.12 5.66
C ILE A 72 17.21 -7.42 6.49
N GLU A 73 18.25 -8.24 6.50
CA GLU A 73 18.25 -9.51 7.24
C GLU A 73 18.06 -9.27 8.75
N GLN A 74 18.80 -8.32 9.30
CA GLN A 74 18.72 -7.93 10.71
C GLN A 74 17.33 -7.40 11.07
N ALA A 75 16.75 -6.57 10.20
CA ALA A 75 15.43 -6.02 10.40
C ALA A 75 14.35 -7.11 10.41
N ILE A 76 14.34 -8.01 9.42
CA ILE A 76 13.38 -9.11 9.33
C ILE A 76 13.56 -10.09 10.50
N THR A 77 14.79 -10.41 10.88
CA THR A 77 15.08 -11.29 12.03
C THR A 77 14.54 -10.70 13.33
N LYS A 78 14.73 -9.40 13.58
CA LYS A 78 14.16 -8.70 14.74
C LYS A 78 12.63 -8.78 14.76
N VAL A 79 11.98 -8.60 13.60
CA VAL A 79 10.51 -8.73 13.47
C VAL A 79 10.05 -10.14 13.78
N LYS A 80 10.68 -11.17 13.21
CA LYS A 80 10.34 -12.57 13.48
C LYS A 80 10.42 -12.90 14.99
N ASN A 81 11.50 -12.48 15.63
CA ASN A 81 11.69 -12.66 17.06
C ASN A 81 10.63 -11.92 17.88
N TYR A 82 10.29 -10.69 17.50
CA TYR A 82 9.24 -9.91 18.14
C TYR A 82 7.87 -10.61 18.02
N LEU A 83 7.48 -11.04 16.83
CA LEU A 83 6.21 -11.77 16.61
C LEU A 83 6.14 -13.05 17.43
N LYS A 84 7.22 -13.85 17.42
CA LYS A 84 7.31 -15.11 18.19
C LYS A 84 7.20 -14.87 19.69
N ASN A 85 7.98 -13.94 20.23
CA ASN A 85 8.03 -13.65 21.66
C ASN A 85 6.70 -13.11 22.20
N ASN A 86 5.98 -12.34 21.39
CA ASN A 86 4.69 -11.76 21.75
C ASN A 86 3.49 -12.59 21.31
N LYS A 87 3.71 -13.76 20.68
CA LYS A 87 2.66 -14.65 20.15
C LYS A 87 1.70 -13.93 19.21
N LEU A 88 2.22 -13.03 18.38
CA LEU A 88 1.45 -12.26 17.41
C LEU A 88 1.50 -12.92 16.05
N ASN A 89 0.34 -12.94 15.37
CA ASN A 89 0.21 -13.38 13.98
C ASN A 89 -0.18 -12.17 13.11
N LEU A 90 0.81 -11.35 12.75
CA LEU A 90 0.63 -10.16 11.94
C LEU A 90 1.36 -10.33 10.60
N LYS A 91 0.74 -9.84 9.52
CA LYS A 91 1.42 -9.74 8.21
C LYS A 91 2.64 -8.84 8.30
N VAL A 92 3.68 -9.21 7.57
CA VAL A 92 4.94 -8.47 7.46
C VAL A 92 5.14 -7.97 6.04
N ILE A 93 5.21 -6.67 5.87
CA ILE A 93 5.54 -6.01 4.60
C ILE A 93 6.95 -5.43 4.72
N VAL A 94 7.74 -5.59 3.66
CA VAL A 94 9.08 -5.01 3.56
C VAL A 94 9.13 -4.08 2.35
N GLU A 95 9.54 -2.84 2.58
CA GLU A 95 9.75 -1.84 1.55
C GLU A 95 11.12 -2.03 0.91
N ALA A 96 11.18 -2.12 -0.42
CA ALA A 96 12.39 -2.18 -1.21
C ALA A 96 12.58 -0.87 -1.97
N ARG A 97 13.79 -0.31 -1.96
CA ARG A 97 14.17 0.93 -2.64
C ARG A 97 14.77 0.70 -4.02
N ASN A 98 15.19 -0.52 -4.31
CA ASN A 98 15.85 -0.90 -5.56
C ASN A 98 15.86 -2.42 -5.76
N LEU A 99 16.27 -2.89 -6.95
CA LEU A 99 16.32 -4.30 -7.31
C LEU A 99 17.31 -5.14 -6.47
N HIS A 100 18.35 -4.52 -5.93
CA HIS A 100 19.31 -5.20 -5.03
C HIS A 100 18.59 -5.61 -3.73
N GLU A 101 17.87 -4.67 -3.12
CA GLU A 101 17.08 -4.95 -1.92
C GLU A 101 15.97 -6.00 -2.17
N VAL A 102 15.34 -5.98 -3.35
CA VAL A 102 14.39 -7.03 -3.72
C VAL A 102 15.06 -8.41 -3.67
N LYS A 103 16.28 -8.57 -4.21
CA LYS A 103 17.03 -9.83 -4.17
C LYS A 103 17.38 -10.26 -2.75
N GLU A 104 17.77 -9.32 -1.89
CA GLU A 104 18.03 -9.62 -0.48
C GLU A 104 16.74 -10.06 0.23
N ILE A 105 15.62 -9.37 0.02
CA ILE A 105 14.34 -9.68 0.66
C ILE A 105 13.84 -11.08 0.26
N ILE A 106 13.89 -11.43 -1.03
CA ILE A 106 13.39 -12.74 -1.51
C ILE A 106 14.22 -13.93 -1.01
N ALA A 107 15.48 -13.68 -0.61
CA ALA A 107 16.34 -14.71 -0.03
C ALA A 107 15.95 -15.04 1.43
N ILE A 108 15.13 -14.20 2.07
CA ILE A 108 14.75 -14.34 3.47
C ILE A 108 13.27 -14.75 3.56
N GLU A 109 12.99 -15.80 4.33
CA GLU A 109 11.60 -16.25 4.56
C GLU A 109 10.91 -15.46 5.67
N GLY A 110 9.57 -15.54 5.73
CA GLY A 110 8.74 -15.02 6.83
C GLY A 110 8.32 -13.58 6.64
N ILE A 111 8.11 -13.19 5.40
CA ILE A 111 7.42 -11.97 4.99
C ILE A 111 6.20 -12.33 4.16
N ASP A 112 5.24 -11.43 4.04
CA ASP A 112 4.00 -11.65 3.29
C ASP A 112 3.97 -10.83 2.00
N ARG A 113 4.58 -9.63 2.00
CA ARG A 113 4.52 -8.72 0.85
C ARG A 113 5.81 -7.91 0.70
N ILE A 114 6.19 -7.68 -0.56
CA ILE A 114 7.25 -6.74 -0.93
C ILE A 114 6.60 -5.48 -1.49
N MET A 115 6.94 -4.33 -0.91
CA MET A 115 6.50 -3.03 -1.41
C MET A 115 7.64 -2.39 -2.22
N LEU A 116 7.37 -2.13 -3.49
CA LEU A 116 8.29 -1.49 -4.43
C LEU A 116 8.09 0.03 -4.33
N ASP A 117 8.97 0.73 -3.59
CA ASP A 117 8.83 2.16 -3.33
C ASP A 117 9.54 3.01 -4.36
N ASN A 118 8.78 3.85 -5.06
CA ASN A 118 9.24 4.74 -6.13
C ASN A 118 9.93 4.03 -7.32
N PHE A 119 9.65 2.77 -7.56
CA PHE A 119 10.11 2.06 -8.76
C PHE A 119 9.42 2.63 -10.01
N THR A 120 10.15 2.67 -11.12
CA THR A 120 9.55 2.90 -12.45
C THR A 120 8.76 1.66 -12.89
N PRO A 121 7.87 1.76 -13.91
CA PRO A 121 7.21 0.58 -14.47
C PRO A 121 8.18 -0.49 -14.96
N GLU A 122 9.29 -0.09 -15.58
CA GLU A 122 10.34 -0.98 -16.08
C GLU A 122 11.01 -1.75 -14.93
N GLU A 123 11.44 -1.04 -13.88
CA GLU A 123 12.00 -1.62 -12.66
C GLU A 123 10.98 -2.52 -11.94
N THR A 124 9.69 -2.13 -11.96
CA THR A 124 8.60 -2.95 -11.41
C THR A 124 8.50 -4.29 -12.13
N LEU A 125 8.54 -4.30 -13.48
CA LEU A 125 8.54 -5.53 -14.27
C LEU A 125 9.74 -6.43 -13.95
N GLU A 126 10.94 -5.84 -13.77
CA GLU A 126 12.13 -6.60 -13.40
C GLU A 126 12.01 -7.18 -11.99
N ALA A 127 11.50 -6.40 -11.03
CA ALA A 127 11.26 -6.85 -9.66
C ALA A 127 10.26 -8.03 -9.64
N LEU A 128 9.16 -7.93 -10.39
CA LEU A 128 8.15 -9.00 -10.46
C LEU A 128 8.72 -10.30 -11.02
N LYS A 129 9.62 -10.24 -12.02
CA LYS A 129 10.32 -11.43 -12.54
C LYS A 129 11.20 -12.07 -11.47
N LEU A 130 11.89 -11.26 -10.64
CA LEU A 130 12.72 -11.76 -9.54
C LEU A 130 11.88 -12.37 -8.41
N ILE A 131 10.74 -11.77 -8.09
CA ILE A 131 9.83 -12.23 -7.02
C ILE A 131 9.12 -13.52 -7.41
N ASP A 132 8.85 -13.72 -8.70
CA ASP A 132 8.25 -14.93 -9.29
C ASP A 132 7.03 -15.46 -8.51
N ASN A 133 6.11 -14.58 -8.17
CA ASN A 133 4.88 -14.87 -7.39
C ASN A 133 5.12 -15.49 -5.98
N LYS A 134 6.34 -15.45 -5.46
CA LYS A 134 6.66 -15.98 -4.12
C LYS A 134 6.01 -15.16 -3.01
N TYR A 135 5.81 -13.87 -3.23
CA TYR A 135 5.24 -12.92 -2.27
C TYR A 135 4.18 -12.05 -2.94
N GLU A 136 3.21 -11.54 -2.15
CA GLU A 136 2.35 -10.44 -2.61
C GLU A 136 3.22 -9.24 -2.98
N THR A 137 2.80 -8.46 -3.96
CA THR A 137 3.54 -7.30 -4.47
C THR A 137 2.72 -6.04 -4.38
N GLU A 138 3.36 -4.93 -3.99
CA GLU A 138 2.71 -3.63 -3.89
C GLU A 138 3.61 -2.56 -4.51
N SER A 139 3.07 -1.72 -5.42
CA SER A 139 3.74 -0.50 -5.88
C SER A 139 3.31 0.68 -5.04
N SER A 140 4.27 1.51 -4.64
CA SER A 140 4.05 2.76 -3.92
C SER A 140 4.95 3.90 -4.43
N GLY A 141 4.65 5.13 -3.99
CA GLY A 141 5.41 6.34 -4.35
C GLY A 141 4.88 7.06 -5.58
N GLY A 142 4.37 8.28 -5.41
CA GLY A 142 4.02 9.22 -6.47
C GLY A 142 2.96 8.78 -7.50
N ILE A 143 2.27 7.65 -7.28
CA ILE A 143 1.32 7.08 -8.25
C ILE A 143 0.03 7.90 -8.28
N THR A 144 -0.39 8.29 -9.48
CA THR A 144 -1.55 9.14 -9.76
C THR A 144 -2.58 8.41 -10.63
N SER A 145 -3.76 9.02 -10.83
CA SER A 145 -4.76 8.48 -11.77
C SER A 145 -4.26 8.38 -13.22
N LYS A 146 -3.21 9.13 -13.59
CA LYS A 146 -2.62 9.07 -14.93
C LYS A 146 -1.62 7.93 -15.10
N THR A 147 -1.00 7.48 -14.01
CA THR A 147 0.09 6.50 -14.04
C THR A 147 -0.31 5.14 -13.47
N ILE A 148 -1.37 5.06 -12.65
CA ILE A 148 -1.77 3.83 -11.94
C ILE A 148 -2.03 2.65 -12.89
N ARG A 149 -2.58 2.91 -14.08
CA ARG A 149 -2.86 1.87 -15.07
C ARG A 149 -1.58 1.18 -15.54
N THR A 150 -0.53 1.96 -15.80
CA THR A 150 0.77 1.44 -16.25
C THR A 150 1.39 0.50 -15.21
N TYR A 151 1.34 0.88 -13.92
CA TYR A 151 1.81 0.00 -12.83
C TYR A 151 0.96 -1.27 -12.69
N ALA A 152 -0.35 -1.16 -12.83
CA ALA A 152 -1.24 -2.31 -12.77
C ALA A 152 -1.00 -3.30 -13.91
N GLU A 153 -0.70 -2.81 -15.10
CA GLU A 153 -0.36 -3.62 -16.27
C GLU A 153 0.99 -4.34 -16.12
N CYS A 154 1.88 -3.88 -15.24
CA CYS A 154 3.05 -4.66 -14.86
C CYS A 154 2.67 -5.96 -14.13
N GLY A 155 1.50 -6.01 -13.47
CA GLY A 155 0.99 -7.20 -12.81
C GLY A 155 1.24 -7.24 -11.30
N VAL A 156 1.38 -6.09 -10.62
CA VAL A 156 1.40 -6.03 -9.15
C VAL A 156 0.04 -6.38 -8.56
N ASP A 157 0.02 -6.91 -7.34
CA ASP A 157 -1.21 -7.27 -6.64
C ASP A 157 -1.91 -6.04 -6.07
N TYR A 158 -1.12 -5.07 -5.57
CA TYR A 158 -1.63 -3.87 -4.92
C TYR A 158 -0.91 -2.61 -5.41
N ILE A 159 -1.64 -1.49 -5.34
CA ILE A 159 -1.06 -0.15 -5.50
C ILE A 159 -1.59 0.74 -4.39
N SER A 160 -0.70 1.28 -3.55
CA SER A 160 -1.09 2.22 -2.50
C SER A 160 -1.06 3.66 -2.99
N VAL A 161 -2.15 4.39 -2.73
CA VAL A 161 -2.34 5.78 -3.19
C VAL A 161 -2.72 6.67 -2.01
N GLY A 162 -1.74 7.40 -1.46
CA GLY A 162 -1.97 8.33 -0.35
C GLY A 162 -2.96 9.46 -0.68
N ALA A 163 -2.99 9.87 -1.95
CA ALA A 163 -3.88 10.93 -2.43
C ALA A 163 -5.38 10.60 -2.32
N LEU A 164 -5.75 9.34 -2.04
CA LEU A 164 -7.14 8.96 -1.74
C LEU A 164 -7.67 9.63 -0.47
N THR A 165 -6.78 10.01 0.45
CA THR A 165 -7.17 10.58 1.75
C THR A 165 -6.51 11.93 2.01
N HIS A 166 -5.21 12.12 1.73
CA HIS A 166 -4.52 13.37 2.06
C HIS A 166 -4.74 14.52 1.08
N SER A 167 -5.22 14.25 -0.16
CA SER A 167 -5.41 15.27 -1.21
C SER A 167 -6.82 15.19 -1.78
N ILE A 168 -7.82 15.52 -0.95
CA ILE A 168 -9.24 15.46 -1.29
C ILE A 168 -9.83 16.87 -1.30
N ASN A 169 -10.42 17.23 -2.43
CA ASN A 169 -11.36 18.34 -2.52
C ASN A 169 -12.76 17.84 -2.13
N ASN A 170 -13.35 18.41 -1.08
CA ASN A 170 -14.67 18.02 -0.61
C ASN A 170 -15.73 18.28 -1.71
N MET A 171 -16.73 17.41 -1.79
CA MET A 171 -17.90 17.67 -2.63
C MET A 171 -18.76 18.77 -2.01
N ASP A 172 -19.24 19.69 -2.85
CA ASP A 172 -20.26 20.65 -2.43
C ASP A 172 -21.63 19.98 -2.43
N LEU A 173 -22.13 19.67 -1.24
CA LEU A 173 -23.42 19.03 -1.04
C LEU A 173 -24.29 19.94 -0.17
N SER A 174 -25.54 20.16 -0.59
CA SER A 174 -26.55 20.86 0.19
C SER A 174 -27.83 20.03 0.33
N LEU A 175 -28.45 20.11 1.49
CA LEU A 175 -29.77 19.53 1.75
C LEU A 175 -30.79 20.67 1.68
N LYS A 176 -31.84 20.48 0.82
CA LYS A 176 -32.95 21.44 0.69
C LYS A 176 -34.25 20.73 1.05
N ALA A 177 -35.09 21.39 1.82
CA ALA A 177 -36.50 20.99 1.98
C ALA A 177 -37.28 21.37 0.70
N PHE A 178 -38.27 20.59 0.31
CA PHE A 178 -39.26 20.86 -0.72
C PHE A 178 -40.66 20.49 -0.22
#